data_a48ab9aed2d525ffc95bf32513e8306f
#
_entry.id   a48ab9aed2d525ffc95bf32513e8306f
#
_cell.length_a   1.000
_cell.length_b   1.000
_cell.length_c   1.000
_cell.angle_alpha   90.00
_cell.angle_beta   90.00
_cell.angle_gamma   90.00
#
_symmetry.space_group_name_H-M   'P 1'
#
loop_
_entity.id
_entity.type
_entity.pdbx_description
1 polymer ?
#
loop_
_entity_poly.entity_id
_entity_poly.type
_entity_poly.pdbx_seq_one_letter_code
_entity_poly.pdbx_strand_id
1 'polypeptide(L)'
;MWPRPPILPRPVLLDQRWERLLFLHWRVDADRVAPLLPAGVVPDEFDGSTWVGLIGFHMVGAGPGYGLPVPYLGTFGEINVRLYSRDGDGRRGVVFRSLEATRLAVVLGTNLAGVPYRFSRIGIADDGVVFGYASSRLVPPHRGAATDFAVRRGSRDRSDDPLAVFLTARWGMHTAVAGRPIYVPNTHRRWPLYDAEVVRLRDDLVAAAGLPGVANRPPDSVLWSPGVRTQFGRPFRVTPA
;
A
#
# COMPACT_ATOMS: atom_id res chain seq x y z
N MET A 1 -11.59 18.56 1.68
CA MET A 1 -12.84 17.72 1.59
C MET A 1 -12.44 16.32 1.11
N TRP A 2 -12.89 15.26 1.78
CA TRP A 2 -12.63 13.87 1.37
C TRP A 2 -13.36 13.55 0.06
N PRO A 3 -12.67 13.04 -0.98
CA PRO A 3 -13.30 12.67 -2.23
C PRO A 3 -14.27 11.48 -2.03
N ARG A 4 -15.33 11.42 -2.82
CA ARG A 4 -16.28 10.30 -2.73
C ARG A 4 -15.65 9.01 -3.26
N PRO A 5 -15.77 7.89 -2.53
CA PRO A 5 -15.30 6.61 -3.03
C PRO A 5 -16.10 6.19 -4.28
N PRO A 6 -15.46 5.56 -5.26
CA PRO A 6 -16.14 5.09 -6.46
C PRO A 6 -17.10 3.95 -6.15
N ILE A 7 -18.19 3.88 -6.91
CA ILE A 7 -19.07 2.71 -6.94
C ILE A 7 -18.37 1.63 -7.79
N LEU A 8 -18.07 0.48 -7.20
CA LEU A 8 -17.47 -0.62 -7.94
C LEU A 8 -18.49 -1.30 -8.86
N PRO A 9 -18.12 -1.60 -10.12
CA PRO A 9 -18.90 -2.50 -10.97
C PRO A 9 -19.06 -3.87 -10.31
N ARG A 10 -20.24 -4.44 -10.41
CA ARG A 10 -20.49 -5.83 -9.96
C ARG A 10 -19.93 -6.85 -10.96
N PRO A 11 -19.49 -8.05 -10.51
CA PRO A 11 -19.41 -8.49 -9.11
C PRO A 11 -18.21 -7.89 -8.38
N VAL A 12 -18.33 -7.75 -7.05
CA VAL A 12 -17.17 -7.53 -6.17
C VAL A 12 -16.34 -8.80 -6.19
N LEU A 13 -15.05 -8.68 -6.49
CA LEU A 13 -14.17 -9.84 -6.63
C LEU A 13 -13.49 -10.23 -5.32
N LEU A 14 -13.15 -9.25 -4.49
CA LEU A 14 -12.45 -9.45 -3.24
C LEU A 14 -12.99 -8.49 -2.19
N ASP A 15 -13.16 -8.99 -0.98
CA ASP A 15 -13.53 -8.23 0.21
C ASP A 15 -12.52 -8.51 1.32
N GLN A 16 -12.08 -7.48 2.01
CA GLN A 16 -11.07 -7.61 3.07
C GLN A 16 -11.13 -6.43 4.02
N ARG A 17 -10.60 -6.62 5.23
CA ARG A 17 -10.42 -5.56 6.20
C ARG A 17 -8.93 -5.33 6.42
N TRP A 18 -8.53 -4.08 6.45
CA TRP A 18 -7.19 -3.65 6.82
C TRP A 18 -7.27 -3.01 8.19
N GLU A 19 -6.46 -3.48 9.12
CA GLU A 19 -6.46 -3.05 10.50
C GLU A 19 -5.07 -2.60 10.95
N ARG A 20 -5.01 -1.65 11.89
CA ARG A 20 -3.77 -1.19 12.54
C ARG A 20 -2.72 -0.70 11.54
N LEU A 21 -3.11 0.20 10.65
CA LEU A 21 -2.22 0.67 9.59
C LEU A 21 -1.24 1.71 10.10
N LEU A 22 0.01 1.50 9.70
CA LEU A 22 1.08 2.47 9.82
C LEU A 22 1.42 2.96 8.43
N PHE A 23 1.43 4.28 8.23
CA PHE A 23 1.76 4.92 6.98
C PHE A 23 2.99 5.80 7.18
N LEU A 24 4.12 5.43 6.59
CA LEU A 24 5.33 6.22 6.55
C LEU A 24 5.56 6.66 5.09
N HIS A 25 5.72 7.96 4.87
CA HIS A 25 5.86 8.48 3.51
C HIS A 25 7.02 9.44 3.39
N TRP A 26 7.69 9.38 2.24
CA TRP A 26 8.78 10.30 1.86
C TRP A 26 8.45 10.97 0.54
N ARG A 27 8.82 12.25 0.44
CA ARG A 27 8.84 12.99 -0.83
C ARG A 27 9.96 12.45 -1.71
N VAL A 28 9.67 12.32 -2.98
CA VAL A 28 10.63 11.85 -4.00
C VAL A 28 10.40 12.66 -5.28
N ASP A 29 11.47 12.91 -6.03
CA ASP A 29 11.38 13.54 -7.33
C ASP A 29 10.65 12.64 -8.34
N ALA A 30 9.78 13.23 -9.15
CA ALA A 30 8.98 12.49 -10.13
C ALA A 30 9.85 11.68 -11.11
N ASP A 31 10.99 12.22 -11.53
CA ASP A 31 11.92 11.57 -12.45
C ASP A 31 12.53 10.27 -11.89
N ARG A 32 12.65 10.16 -10.57
CA ARG A 32 13.09 8.93 -9.90
C ARG A 32 12.00 7.86 -9.87
N VAL A 33 10.73 8.27 -9.88
CA VAL A 33 9.56 7.38 -9.77
C VAL A 33 9.06 6.95 -11.15
N ALA A 34 9.07 7.83 -12.14
CA ALA A 34 8.53 7.57 -13.48
C ALA A 34 9.02 6.25 -14.12
N PRO A 35 10.33 5.89 -14.11
CA PRO A 35 10.79 4.63 -14.67
C PRO A 35 10.35 3.37 -13.89
N LEU A 36 9.79 3.53 -12.71
CA LEU A 36 9.32 2.44 -11.86
C LEU A 36 7.83 2.15 -12.05
N LEU A 37 7.12 2.96 -12.84
CA LEU A 37 5.69 2.82 -13.09
C LEU A 37 5.41 1.96 -14.34
N PRO A 38 4.23 1.33 -14.44
CA PRO A 38 3.80 0.67 -15.67
C PRO A 38 3.69 1.66 -16.84
N ALA A 39 3.82 1.17 -18.07
CA ALA A 39 3.65 1.99 -19.28
C ALA A 39 2.27 2.69 -19.30
N GLY A 40 2.26 3.96 -19.72
CA GLY A 40 1.04 4.77 -19.79
C GLY A 40 0.54 5.30 -18.44
N VAL A 41 1.36 5.20 -17.40
CA VAL A 41 1.06 5.72 -16.06
C VAL A 41 2.16 6.69 -15.66
N VAL A 42 1.78 7.82 -15.08
CA VAL A 42 2.74 8.86 -14.65
C VAL A 42 2.70 9.02 -13.12
N PRO A 43 3.77 9.58 -12.53
CA PRO A 43 3.75 9.94 -11.12
C PRO A 43 2.59 10.90 -10.80
N ASP A 44 1.94 10.69 -9.67
CA ASP A 44 0.95 11.62 -9.15
C ASP A 44 1.62 12.48 -8.08
N GLU A 45 1.47 13.79 -8.19
CA GLU A 45 2.20 14.76 -7.40
C GLU A 45 1.28 15.53 -6.46
N PHE A 46 1.82 15.92 -5.34
CA PHE A 46 1.23 16.84 -4.38
C PHE A 46 2.32 17.81 -3.90
N ASP A 47 2.04 19.09 -4.06
CA ASP A 47 2.93 20.17 -3.64
C ASP A 47 4.35 20.01 -4.23
N GLY A 48 4.42 19.79 -5.57
CA GLY A 48 5.66 19.69 -6.33
C GLY A 48 6.50 18.44 -6.11
N SER A 49 5.96 17.42 -5.46
CA SER A 49 6.64 16.14 -5.25
C SER A 49 5.72 14.97 -5.47
N THR A 50 6.27 13.85 -5.95
CA THR A 50 5.62 12.56 -5.77
C THR A 50 6.05 11.91 -4.46
N TRP A 51 5.54 10.71 -4.18
CA TRP A 51 5.70 10.10 -2.86
C TRP A 51 6.01 8.61 -2.97
N VAL A 52 6.74 8.09 -1.98
CA VAL A 52 6.82 6.65 -1.71
C VAL A 52 6.27 6.39 -0.32
N GLY A 53 5.50 5.31 -0.17
CA GLY A 53 4.95 4.86 1.10
C GLY A 53 5.50 3.50 1.50
N LEU A 54 5.93 3.37 2.76
CA LEU A 54 6.13 2.12 3.47
C LEU A 54 4.95 1.93 4.42
N ILE A 55 4.14 0.91 4.14
CA ILE A 55 2.86 0.71 4.84
C ILE A 55 2.86 -0.68 5.48
N GLY A 56 2.60 -0.75 6.78
CA GLY A 56 2.37 -2.00 7.49
C GLY A 56 0.95 -2.11 7.98
N PHE A 57 0.34 -3.27 7.89
CA PHE A 57 -1.01 -3.52 8.38
C PHE A 57 -1.32 -5.00 8.60
N HIS A 58 -2.40 -5.24 9.32
CA HIS A 58 -2.97 -6.56 9.50
C HIS A 58 -4.15 -6.75 8.55
N MET A 59 -4.00 -7.66 7.59
CA MET A 59 -5.07 -8.12 6.72
C MET A 59 -5.97 -9.05 7.52
N VAL A 60 -7.28 -8.82 7.48
CA VAL A 60 -8.27 -9.64 8.22
C VAL A 60 -9.41 -10.04 7.31
N GLY A 61 -9.68 -11.33 7.28
CA GLY A 61 -10.85 -11.88 6.64
C GLY A 61 -10.93 -11.69 5.12
N ALA A 62 -9.79 -11.64 4.43
CA ALA A 62 -9.78 -11.55 2.97
C ALA A 62 -10.45 -12.78 2.35
N GLY A 63 -11.33 -12.54 1.37
CA GLY A 63 -12.04 -13.59 0.68
C GLY A 63 -12.79 -13.11 -0.56
N PRO A 64 -13.29 -14.02 -1.41
CA PRO A 64 -14.01 -13.67 -2.63
C PRO A 64 -15.39 -13.07 -2.33
N GLY A 65 -15.86 -12.21 -3.22
CA GLY A 65 -17.21 -11.64 -3.16
C GLY A 65 -17.44 -10.72 -1.98
N TYR A 66 -18.53 -10.93 -1.25
CA TYR A 66 -18.99 -10.05 -0.17
C TYR A 66 -18.65 -10.56 1.25
N GLY A 67 -17.44 -11.08 1.46
CA GLY A 67 -16.94 -11.29 2.80
C GLY A 67 -17.07 -12.71 3.34
N LEU A 68 -16.93 -13.70 2.48
CA LEU A 68 -16.62 -15.06 2.92
C LEU A 68 -15.10 -15.17 3.09
N PRO A 69 -14.56 -15.08 4.33
CA PRO A 69 -13.13 -15.14 4.54
C PRO A 69 -12.58 -16.51 4.14
N VAL A 70 -11.43 -16.51 3.46
CA VAL A 70 -10.72 -17.75 3.21
C VAL A 70 -10.03 -18.18 4.50
N PRO A 71 -10.43 -19.29 5.13
CA PRO A 71 -9.81 -19.74 6.38
C PRO A 71 -8.29 -19.83 6.24
N TYR A 72 -7.55 -19.43 7.27
CA TYR A 72 -6.10 -19.43 7.35
C TYR A 72 -5.39 -18.49 6.34
N LEU A 73 -5.86 -18.38 5.09
CA LEU A 73 -5.20 -17.58 4.05
C LEU A 73 -5.66 -16.12 4.06
N GLY A 74 -6.85 -15.82 4.59
CA GLY A 74 -7.44 -14.48 4.56
C GLY A 74 -6.98 -13.55 5.71
N THR A 75 -6.15 -14.04 6.65
CA THR A 75 -5.69 -13.23 7.79
C THR A 75 -4.18 -13.35 7.96
N PHE A 76 -3.46 -12.24 7.79
CA PHE A 76 -1.99 -12.19 7.87
C PHE A 76 -1.48 -10.74 7.99
N GLY A 77 -0.24 -10.58 8.43
CA GLY A 77 0.48 -9.31 8.35
C GLY A 77 0.94 -9.03 6.93
N GLU A 78 0.85 -7.78 6.52
CA GLU A 78 1.36 -7.30 5.23
C GLU A 78 2.17 -6.03 5.43
N ILE A 79 3.28 -5.93 4.69
CA ILE A 79 4.05 -4.70 4.56
C ILE A 79 4.23 -4.45 3.07
N ASN A 80 3.91 -3.25 2.60
CA ASN A 80 4.11 -2.90 1.20
C ASN A 80 4.90 -1.62 1.00
N VAL A 81 5.62 -1.57 -0.12
CA VAL A 81 6.20 -0.34 -0.67
C VAL A 81 5.37 0.05 -1.88
N ARG A 82 4.81 1.27 -1.85
CA ARG A 82 3.95 1.78 -2.91
C ARG A 82 4.37 3.15 -3.41
N LEU A 83 4.13 3.37 -4.69
CA LEU A 83 4.27 4.65 -5.38
C LEU A 83 2.89 5.23 -5.70
N TYR A 84 2.83 6.51 -5.94
CA TYR A 84 1.61 7.24 -6.25
C TYR A 84 1.55 7.55 -7.73
N SER A 85 0.42 7.26 -8.37
CA SER A 85 0.32 7.23 -9.83
C SER A 85 -1.02 7.75 -10.34
N ARG A 86 -1.01 8.19 -11.60
CA ARG A 86 -2.18 8.68 -12.33
C ARG A 86 -2.13 8.18 -13.78
N ASP A 87 -3.27 7.82 -14.36
CA ASP A 87 -3.40 7.46 -15.78
C ASP A 87 -3.94 8.63 -16.61
N GLY A 88 -4.10 8.41 -17.93
CA GLY A 88 -4.57 9.42 -18.89
C GLY A 88 -5.99 9.91 -18.66
N ASP A 89 -6.83 9.12 -18.00
CA ASP A 89 -8.19 9.56 -17.58
C ASP A 89 -8.17 10.32 -16.25
N GLY A 90 -6.98 10.55 -15.68
CA GLY A 90 -6.82 11.21 -14.38
C GLY A 90 -7.17 10.32 -13.19
N ARG A 91 -7.34 9.00 -13.38
CA ARG A 91 -7.58 8.08 -12.27
C ARG A 91 -6.33 7.95 -11.43
N ARG A 92 -6.48 8.27 -10.16
CA ARG A 92 -5.40 8.23 -9.16
C ARG A 92 -5.36 6.86 -8.51
N GLY A 93 -4.18 6.28 -8.42
CA GLY A 93 -3.96 4.98 -7.84
C GLY A 93 -2.61 4.88 -7.15
N VAL A 94 -2.26 3.65 -6.79
CA VAL A 94 -0.92 3.29 -6.31
C VAL A 94 -0.32 2.24 -7.24
N VAL A 95 1.01 2.18 -7.27
CA VAL A 95 1.77 1.09 -7.87
C VAL A 95 2.54 0.40 -6.76
N PHE A 96 2.27 -0.87 -6.51
CA PHE A 96 3.04 -1.64 -5.55
C PHE A 96 4.37 -2.06 -6.15
N ARG A 97 5.47 -1.78 -5.46
CA ARG A 97 6.82 -2.23 -5.79
C ARG A 97 7.15 -3.55 -5.11
N SER A 98 6.62 -3.76 -3.91
CA SER A 98 6.61 -5.05 -3.24
C SER A 98 5.48 -5.10 -2.20
N LEU A 99 5.01 -6.31 -1.94
CA LEU A 99 4.09 -6.62 -0.86
C LEU A 99 4.65 -7.85 -0.13
N GLU A 100 5.18 -7.62 1.07
CA GLU A 100 5.68 -8.68 1.93
C GLU A 100 4.50 -9.34 2.62
N ALA A 101 4.37 -10.66 2.50
CA ALA A 101 3.29 -11.44 3.12
C ALA A 101 3.78 -12.78 3.66
N THR A 102 3.09 -13.28 4.69
CA THR A 102 3.44 -14.56 5.35
C THR A 102 2.74 -15.78 4.74
N ARG A 103 1.90 -15.59 3.72
CA ARG A 103 1.09 -16.67 3.11
C ARG A 103 1.59 -16.99 1.70
N LEU A 104 2.37 -18.07 1.56
CA LEU A 104 2.97 -18.46 0.28
C LEU A 104 1.90 -18.68 -0.83
N ALA A 105 0.76 -19.26 -0.51
CA ALA A 105 -0.31 -19.47 -1.49
C ALA A 105 -0.90 -18.15 -2.01
N VAL A 106 -1.01 -17.13 -1.14
CA VAL A 106 -1.41 -15.77 -1.54
C VAL A 106 -0.36 -15.17 -2.46
N VAL A 107 0.94 -15.30 -2.09
CA VAL A 107 2.06 -14.80 -2.92
C VAL A 107 2.03 -15.41 -4.33
N LEU A 108 1.86 -16.73 -4.44
CA LEU A 108 1.85 -17.41 -5.74
C LEU A 108 0.63 -17.00 -6.59
N GLY A 109 -0.57 -16.99 -6.00
CA GLY A 109 -1.79 -16.65 -6.73
C GLY A 109 -1.81 -15.19 -7.21
N THR A 110 -1.36 -14.26 -6.39
CA THR A 110 -1.37 -12.82 -6.72
C THR A 110 -0.27 -12.41 -7.69
N ASN A 111 0.89 -13.06 -7.67
CA ASN A 111 1.96 -12.81 -8.66
C ASN A 111 1.49 -13.15 -10.09
N LEU A 112 0.66 -14.17 -10.28
CA LEU A 112 0.04 -14.47 -11.57
C LEU A 112 -0.88 -13.34 -12.05
N ALA A 113 -1.46 -12.57 -11.13
CA ALA A 113 -2.28 -11.40 -11.42
C ALA A 113 -1.46 -10.09 -11.54
N GLY A 114 -0.13 -10.16 -11.62
CA GLY A 114 0.75 -9.00 -11.77
C GLY A 114 0.96 -8.19 -10.49
N VAL A 115 0.58 -8.70 -9.32
CA VAL A 115 0.81 -8.04 -8.03
C VAL A 115 2.09 -8.60 -7.40
N PRO A 116 3.12 -7.76 -7.12
CA PRO A 116 4.48 -8.22 -6.78
C PRO A 116 4.60 -8.65 -5.30
N TYR A 117 3.84 -9.65 -4.90
CA TYR A 117 3.95 -10.24 -3.57
C TYR A 117 5.28 -10.98 -3.37
N ARG A 118 5.83 -10.87 -2.15
CA ARG A 118 7.06 -11.52 -1.71
C ARG A 118 6.80 -12.34 -0.46
N PHE A 119 7.24 -13.58 -0.46
CA PHE A 119 7.15 -14.42 0.72
C PHE A 119 8.16 -13.96 1.77
N SER A 120 7.65 -13.58 2.94
CA SER A 120 8.43 -12.97 4.02
C SER A 120 8.00 -13.49 5.39
N ARG A 121 8.92 -13.47 6.33
CA ARG A 121 8.58 -13.61 7.75
C ARG A 121 8.15 -12.23 8.24
N ILE A 122 7.00 -12.12 8.90
CA ILE A 122 6.49 -10.86 9.44
C ILE A 122 6.19 -11.04 10.92
N GLY A 123 6.68 -10.10 11.72
CA GLY A 123 6.31 -9.88 13.12
C GLY A 123 5.43 -8.64 13.26
N ILE A 124 4.45 -8.70 14.14
CA ILE A 124 3.57 -7.59 14.50
C ILE A 124 3.70 -7.35 16.00
N ALA A 125 3.88 -6.10 16.39
CA ALA A 125 3.89 -5.65 17.79
C ALA A 125 2.78 -4.64 18.02
N ASP A 126 2.05 -4.78 19.12
CA ASP A 126 0.93 -3.91 19.48
C ASP A 126 0.75 -3.95 21.00
N ASP A 127 0.98 -2.82 21.67
CA ASP A 127 0.73 -2.64 23.10
C ASP A 127 -0.43 -1.65 23.37
N GLY A 128 -1.18 -1.30 22.32
CA GLY A 128 -2.30 -0.35 22.37
C GLY A 128 -1.89 1.11 22.19
N VAL A 129 -0.61 1.45 22.29
CA VAL A 129 -0.04 2.80 22.14
C VAL A 129 1.02 2.82 21.05
N VAL A 130 1.90 1.83 21.04
CA VAL A 130 2.96 1.64 20.03
C VAL A 130 2.60 0.45 19.17
N PHE A 131 2.60 0.69 17.87
CA PHE A 131 2.31 -0.33 16.85
C PHE A 131 3.56 -0.52 15.99
N GLY A 132 3.91 -1.76 15.68
CA GLY A 132 5.12 -2.07 14.93
C GLY A 132 4.96 -3.25 13.99
N TYR A 133 5.73 -3.19 12.90
CA TYR A 133 5.85 -4.24 11.90
C TYR A 133 7.32 -4.49 11.59
N ALA A 134 7.70 -5.76 11.53
CA ALA A 134 9.01 -6.17 11.08
C ALA A 134 8.89 -7.25 10.02
N SER A 135 9.71 -7.21 8.97
CA SER A 135 9.77 -8.28 7.99
C SER A 135 11.20 -8.63 7.57
N SER A 136 11.34 -9.86 7.08
CA SER A 136 12.54 -10.31 6.38
C SER A 136 12.13 -11.18 5.20
N ARG A 137 12.53 -10.76 3.99
CA ARG A 137 12.19 -11.43 2.73
C ARG A 137 12.91 -12.77 2.61
N LEU A 138 12.18 -13.82 2.30
CA LEU A 138 12.69 -15.20 2.22
C LEU A 138 13.03 -15.63 0.79
N VAL A 139 12.55 -14.88 -0.23
CA VAL A 139 12.66 -15.24 -1.65
C VAL A 139 13.34 -14.14 -2.47
N PRO A 140 13.95 -14.46 -3.62
CA PRO A 140 14.41 -13.47 -4.60
C PRO A 140 13.25 -12.65 -5.21
N PRO A 141 13.55 -11.48 -5.82
CA PRO A 141 14.82 -10.75 -5.70
C PRO A 141 14.99 -10.11 -4.33
N HIS A 142 16.24 -9.73 -3.99
CA HIS A 142 16.58 -9.10 -2.72
C HIS A 142 16.22 -9.95 -1.48
N ARG A 143 16.51 -11.26 -1.53
CA ARG A 143 16.42 -12.13 -0.35
C ARG A 143 17.23 -11.53 0.79
N GLY A 144 16.64 -11.50 2.00
CA GLY A 144 17.24 -10.90 3.17
C GLY A 144 16.92 -9.41 3.35
N ALA A 145 16.36 -8.72 2.35
CA ALA A 145 15.86 -7.36 2.55
C ALA A 145 14.86 -7.35 3.71
N ALA A 146 15.05 -6.43 4.64
CA ALA A 146 14.33 -6.41 5.90
C ALA A 146 13.78 -5.01 6.19
N THR A 147 12.76 -4.94 7.02
CA THR A 147 12.30 -3.71 7.64
C THR A 147 11.89 -3.97 9.08
N ASP A 148 12.07 -2.98 9.93
CA ASP A 148 11.58 -2.97 11.31
C ASP A 148 11.22 -1.53 11.67
N PHE A 149 9.93 -1.25 11.74
CA PHE A 149 9.43 0.08 12.07
C PHE A 149 8.29 0.02 13.08
N ALA A 150 8.27 1.03 13.94
CA ALA A 150 7.21 1.20 14.92
C ALA A 150 6.87 2.66 15.09
N VAL A 151 5.60 2.94 15.34
CA VAL A 151 5.10 4.28 15.62
C VAL A 151 4.30 4.30 16.93
N ARG A 152 4.38 5.42 17.64
CA ARG A 152 3.45 5.77 18.72
C ARG A 152 2.29 6.52 18.09
N ARG A 153 1.07 6.02 18.28
CA ARG A 153 -0.12 6.73 17.80
C ARG A 153 -0.33 8.00 18.63
N GLY A 154 -0.69 9.07 17.93
CA GLY A 154 -1.19 10.30 18.55
C GLY A 154 -2.72 10.30 18.65
N SER A 155 -3.24 11.44 19.07
CA SER A 155 -4.69 11.66 19.24
C SER A 155 -5.28 12.68 18.27
N ARG A 156 -4.42 13.43 17.56
CA ARG A 156 -4.86 14.49 16.64
C ARG A 156 -5.44 13.86 15.38
N ASP A 157 -6.69 14.16 15.07
CA ASP A 157 -7.34 13.77 13.83
C ASP A 157 -6.67 14.46 12.62
N ARG A 158 -6.25 13.66 11.66
CA ARG A 158 -5.61 14.07 10.39
C ARG A 158 -6.46 13.69 9.16
N SER A 159 -7.69 13.24 9.37
CA SER A 159 -8.52 12.68 8.30
C SER A 159 -8.91 13.72 7.23
N ASP A 160 -8.87 15.01 7.53
CA ASP A 160 -9.12 16.12 6.58
C ASP A 160 -7.85 16.88 6.15
N ASP A 161 -6.68 16.48 6.65
CA ASP A 161 -5.42 17.05 6.21
C ASP A 161 -5.21 16.80 4.70
N PRO A 162 -4.93 17.85 3.89
CA PRO A 162 -4.85 17.69 2.43
C PRO A 162 -3.82 16.67 1.98
N LEU A 163 -2.65 16.60 2.63
CA LEU A 163 -1.63 15.61 2.32
C LEU A 163 -2.08 14.20 2.74
N ALA A 164 -2.65 14.04 3.92
CA ALA A 164 -3.16 12.76 4.38
C ALA A 164 -4.25 12.22 3.45
N VAL A 165 -5.16 13.09 2.98
CA VAL A 165 -6.17 12.76 1.96
C VAL A 165 -5.50 12.35 0.65
N PHE A 166 -4.53 13.12 0.16
CA PHE A 166 -3.78 12.76 -1.05
C PHE A 166 -3.15 11.39 -0.95
N LEU A 167 -2.51 11.07 0.17
CA LEU A 167 -1.77 9.83 0.40
C LEU A 167 -2.69 8.61 0.61
N THR A 168 -3.94 8.79 1.04
CA THR A 168 -4.79 7.67 1.46
C THR A 168 -6.10 7.52 0.70
N ALA A 169 -6.62 8.57 0.06
CA ALA A 169 -7.80 8.50 -0.81
C ALA A 169 -7.40 7.90 -2.17
N ARG A 170 -7.04 6.61 -2.20
CA ARG A 170 -6.60 5.88 -3.39
C ARG A 170 -7.53 4.70 -3.65
N TRP A 171 -8.27 4.78 -4.75
CA TRP A 171 -9.31 3.81 -5.06
C TRP A 171 -8.92 2.82 -6.14
N GLY A 172 -7.64 2.46 -6.19
CA GLY A 172 -7.17 1.41 -7.05
C GLY A 172 -5.65 1.35 -7.14
N MET A 173 -5.21 0.33 -7.85
CA MET A 173 -3.79 0.17 -8.17
C MET A 173 -3.60 0.04 -9.68
N HIS A 174 -2.52 0.64 -10.18
CA HIS A 174 -1.99 0.38 -11.51
C HIS A 174 -0.98 -0.76 -11.43
N THR A 175 -1.10 -1.72 -12.32
CA THR A 175 -0.14 -2.82 -12.45
C THR A 175 -0.06 -3.27 -13.92
N ALA A 176 0.75 -4.28 -14.22
CA ALA A 176 0.83 -4.86 -15.55
C ALA A 176 0.70 -6.40 -15.48
N VAL A 177 -0.12 -6.95 -16.34
CA VAL A 177 -0.26 -8.41 -16.53
C VAL A 177 0.21 -8.75 -17.94
N ALA A 178 1.21 -9.61 -18.06
CA ALA A 178 1.84 -9.94 -19.35
C ALA A 178 2.22 -8.68 -20.16
N GLY A 179 2.81 -7.68 -19.50
CA GLY A 179 3.23 -6.41 -20.11
C GLY A 179 2.07 -5.43 -20.42
N ARG A 180 0.83 -5.80 -20.19
CA ARG A 180 -0.34 -4.94 -20.45
C ARG A 180 -0.74 -4.17 -19.18
N PRO A 181 -0.72 -2.83 -19.19
CA PRO A 181 -1.11 -2.05 -18.02
C PRO A 181 -2.61 -2.16 -17.76
N ILE A 182 -2.95 -2.39 -16.51
CA ILE A 182 -4.32 -2.49 -16.00
C ILE A 182 -4.49 -1.68 -14.73
N TYR A 183 -5.71 -1.24 -14.50
CA TYR A 183 -6.16 -0.65 -13.24
C TYR A 183 -7.08 -1.62 -12.51
N VAL A 184 -6.79 -1.90 -11.25
CA VAL A 184 -7.62 -2.71 -10.37
C VAL A 184 -8.33 -1.78 -9.39
N PRO A 185 -9.62 -1.47 -9.59
CA PRO A 185 -10.34 -0.53 -8.76
C PRO A 185 -10.64 -1.14 -7.39
N ASN A 186 -10.60 -0.29 -6.37
CA ASN A 186 -11.09 -0.60 -5.04
C ASN A 186 -12.01 0.49 -4.51
N THR A 187 -12.73 0.19 -3.45
CA THR A 187 -13.50 1.17 -2.69
C THR A 187 -13.37 0.89 -1.20
N HIS A 188 -13.31 1.95 -0.43
CA HIS A 188 -13.32 1.92 1.03
C HIS A 188 -13.95 3.21 1.57
N ARG A 189 -14.36 3.21 2.82
CA ARG A 189 -14.81 4.41 3.51
C ARG A 189 -13.65 5.39 3.71
N ARG A 190 -13.97 6.63 4.09
CA ARG A 190 -12.98 7.58 4.58
C ARG A 190 -12.14 6.94 5.68
N TRP A 191 -10.83 7.12 5.58
CA TRP A 191 -9.89 6.67 6.58
C TRP A 191 -10.03 7.49 7.87
N PRO A 192 -10.22 6.87 9.03
CA PRO A 192 -9.93 7.54 10.29
C PRO A 192 -8.40 7.59 10.43
N LEU A 193 -7.83 8.78 10.32
CA LEU A 193 -6.39 9.00 10.35
C LEU A 193 -5.99 9.83 11.55
N TYR A 194 -4.94 9.42 12.20
CA TYR A 194 -4.35 10.13 13.34
C TYR A 194 -2.88 10.39 13.08
N ASP A 195 -2.35 11.45 13.69
CA ASP A 195 -0.92 11.68 13.72
C ASP A 195 -0.21 10.52 14.43
N ALA A 196 1.06 10.35 14.11
CA ALA A 196 1.89 9.34 14.76
C ALA A 196 3.36 9.80 14.77
N GLU A 197 4.13 9.29 15.72
CA GLU A 197 5.54 9.54 15.88
C GLU A 197 6.34 8.25 15.65
N VAL A 198 7.42 8.35 14.88
CA VAL A 198 8.32 7.20 14.66
C VAL A 198 9.10 6.90 15.93
N VAL A 199 8.94 5.69 16.46
CA VAL A 199 9.71 5.16 17.60
C VAL A 199 10.95 4.42 17.13
N ARG A 200 10.82 3.70 16.00
CA ARG A 200 11.90 2.92 15.39
C ARG A 200 11.70 2.85 13.88
N LEU A 201 12.78 2.95 13.13
CA LEU A 201 12.77 2.77 11.68
C LEU A 201 14.14 2.24 11.23
N ARG A 202 14.14 1.05 10.64
CA ARG A 202 15.23 0.46 9.86
C ARG A 202 14.59 -0.17 8.64
N ASP A 203 15.00 0.21 7.43
CA ASP A 203 14.31 -0.23 6.21
C ASP A 203 15.25 -0.43 5.04
N ASP A 204 15.21 -1.63 4.46
CA ASP A 204 15.84 -1.97 3.19
C ASP A 204 14.82 -2.08 2.05
N LEU A 205 13.51 -2.14 2.35
CA LEU A 205 12.48 -2.44 1.35
C LEU A 205 12.29 -1.29 0.35
N VAL A 206 12.39 -0.04 0.80
CA VAL A 206 12.30 1.14 -0.07
C VAL A 206 13.48 1.17 -1.04
N ALA A 207 14.70 0.85 -0.58
CA ALA A 207 15.87 0.72 -1.43
C ALA A 207 15.72 -0.45 -2.43
N ALA A 208 15.27 -1.62 -1.98
CA ALA A 208 14.98 -2.78 -2.80
C ALA A 208 13.84 -2.56 -3.81
N ALA A 209 12.97 -1.60 -3.56
CA ALA A 209 11.91 -1.15 -4.47
C ALA A 209 12.40 -0.26 -5.62
N GLY A 210 13.69 0.11 -5.65
CA GLY A 210 14.31 0.95 -6.66
C GLY A 210 14.55 2.40 -6.21
N LEU A 211 14.41 2.70 -4.92
CA LEU A 211 14.58 4.05 -4.36
C LEU A 211 15.65 4.08 -3.26
N PRO A 212 16.93 3.79 -3.59
CA PRO A 212 18.00 3.78 -2.61
C PRO A 212 18.19 5.16 -1.97
N GLY A 213 18.49 5.17 -0.66
CA GLY A 213 18.77 6.37 0.14
C GLY A 213 17.53 7.13 0.63
N VAL A 214 16.33 6.85 0.11
CA VAL A 214 15.12 7.61 0.49
C VAL A 214 14.73 7.39 1.94
N ALA A 215 14.77 6.16 2.41
CA ALA A 215 14.43 5.83 3.81
C ALA A 215 15.59 6.04 4.82
N ASN A 216 16.74 6.57 4.37
CA ASN A 216 17.85 6.93 5.27
C ASN A 216 17.61 8.23 6.07
N ARG A 217 16.52 8.91 5.81
CA ARG A 217 16.07 10.11 6.52
C ARG A 217 14.69 9.86 7.15
N PRO A 218 14.31 10.65 8.14
CA PRO A 218 12.96 10.57 8.70
C PRO A 218 11.89 10.73 7.61
N PRO A 219 10.73 10.04 7.73
CA PRO A 219 9.61 10.24 6.83
C PRO A 219 9.01 11.66 6.96
N ASP A 220 8.56 12.21 5.83
CA ASP A 220 7.92 13.53 5.75
C ASP A 220 6.46 13.50 6.26
N SER A 221 5.84 12.32 6.29
CA SER A 221 4.49 12.10 6.83
C SER A 221 4.41 10.76 7.53
N VAL A 222 3.88 10.77 8.75
CA VAL A 222 3.63 9.56 9.55
C VAL A 222 2.19 9.60 10.05
N LEU A 223 1.43 8.56 9.74
CA LEU A 223 0.02 8.44 10.14
C LEU A 223 -0.26 7.04 10.69
N TRP A 224 -1.21 6.98 11.60
CA TRP A 224 -1.82 5.75 12.10
C TRP A 224 -3.30 5.71 11.77
N SER A 225 -3.83 4.49 11.50
CA SER A 225 -5.27 4.26 11.34
C SER A 225 -5.71 2.96 12.00
N PRO A 226 -6.88 2.93 12.66
CA PRO A 226 -7.47 1.67 13.12
C PRO A 226 -7.85 0.75 11.96
N GLY A 227 -8.13 1.31 10.78
CA GLY A 227 -8.38 0.55 9.58
C GLY A 227 -9.71 0.83 8.89
N VAL A 228 -9.90 0.16 7.75
CA VAL A 228 -11.12 0.21 6.93
C VAL A 228 -11.40 -1.15 6.29
N ARG A 229 -12.66 -1.38 5.91
CA ARG A 229 -13.04 -2.45 5.00
C ARG A 229 -12.83 -1.97 3.57
N THR A 230 -12.23 -2.80 2.74
CA THR A 230 -11.92 -2.51 1.34
C THR A 230 -12.45 -3.61 0.44
N GLN A 231 -13.07 -3.21 -0.67
CA GLN A 231 -13.58 -4.12 -1.68
C GLN A 231 -12.91 -3.82 -3.02
N PHE A 232 -12.66 -4.86 -3.82
CA PHE A 232 -12.03 -4.75 -5.13
C PHE A 232 -12.98 -5.19 -6.23
N GLY A 233 -12.99 -4.42 -7.32
CA GLY A 233 -13.77 -4.68 -8.52
C GLY A 233 -12.96 -5.35 -9.63
N ARG A 234 -13.61 -5.53 -10.78
CA ARG A 234 -12.96 -6.11 -11.97
C ARG A 234 -11.88 -5.19 -12.52
N PRO A 235 -10.69 -5.73 -12.85
CA PRO A 235 -9.66 -4.98 -13.54
C PRO A 235 -10.12 -4.51 -14.93
N PHE A 236 -9.59 -3.38 -15.38
CA PHE A 236 -9.77 -2.89 -16.74
C PHE A 236 -8.48 -2.25 -17.27
N ARG A 237 -8.43 -1.98 -18.57
CA ARG A 237 -7.23 -1.41 -19.21
C ARG A 237 -7.00 0.03 -18.77
N VAL A 238 -5.75 0.38 -18.61
CA VAL A 238 -5.31 1.76 -18.37
C VAL A 238 -5.42 2.56 -19.68
N THR A 239 -5.93 3.78 -19.59
CA THR A 239 -5.79 4.79 -20.64
C THR A 239 -4.42 5.43 -20.49
N PRO A 240 -3.54 5.40 -21.51
CA PRO A 240 -2.22 6.02 -21.42
C PRO A 240 -2.28 7.52 -21.10
N ALA A 241 -1.36 7.99 -20.23
CA ALA A 241 -1.19 9.40 -19.88
C ALA A 241 -0.34 10.14 -20.90
#